data_29cc9cd5dba75a5e7bddcbb761398eef
#
_entry.id   29cc9cd5dba75a5e7bddcbb761398eef
#
_cell.length_a   1.000
_cell.length_b   1.000
_cell.length_c   1.000
_cell.angle_alpha   90.00
_cell.angle_beta   90.00
_cell.angle_gamma   90.00
#
_symmetry.space_group_name_H-M   'P 1'
#
loop_
_entity.id
_entity.type
_entity.pdbx_description
1 polymer ?
#
loop_
_entity_poly.entity_id
_entity_poly.type
_entity_poly.pdbx_seq_one_letter_code
_entity_poly.pdbx_strand_id
1 'polypeptide(L)'
;MAQKNLLKDGFSKFTRRGRTNEFQVEHERFAVAQPKSRVGSSAQLAGTRKGIATILVMGCSSSGKTEFVRAVCSTPEDQNIKTLEPQSYHCTFYNRDFRLVDTPGFDNTAISDSKALTKIARHLLDRDRRDGGITGIIFIHPAGDILQSKTLQQNLEMLLKLFLGEEVHRLTILVTQGNALGLDLKAVASQIQQHDSTIFKKLRQGTPPAVIRPITHYRNRSDYLYFYSTMPPITPPIRHMQLDTIQTMDFIEKNFGYYEAESVNSIVTDYKRQIAELQLPSSTNSYDPTPEIIHLQKECDRIQGLYYDSQNSNKALQRQLQQVQKEHASLQSQAQTQCTYDWKEINGNLDDINTLLKVVGQSISDRLSDRYISATLGKKPEDVTTLDAHDMPQLISWLGYDAHTAGRASLISSSDGSTGLEAETFFDFAIRAQLCTRLLSNIFLPFHPLLEPTANDWLLDMYEKIKQQESQYMVGRWRSTTFSCITKSKGPSAGADYAAKLARDFILECVNPLVVHFFGRMPENIDWDEHYRAQVHQLFEMAYRWNTRLKEEAILLGDFEQTAPISCSTFDGAQMEDFDPSSQAHGRPPHTVLATLGFGLTVREAVGGGSLPNLTVIHKALVATDAYYLS
;
A
#
# COMPACT_ATOMS: atom_id res chain seq x y z
N MET A 1 0.90 -1.63 -48.13
CA MET A 1 -0.07 -0.52 -47.90
C MET A 1 -1.43 -1.04 -47.37
N ALA A 2 -1.47 -2.00 -46.45
CA ALA A 2 -2.72 -2.51 -45.93
C ALA A 2 -2.65 -2.92 -44.43
N GLN A 3 -1.69 -2.41 -43.67
CA GLN A 3 -1.52 -2.78 -42.25
C GLN A 3 -1.45 -1.57 -41.29
N LYS A 4 -1.74 -0.36 -41.75
CA LYS A 4 -1.69 0.88 -40.92
C LYS A 4 -3.06 1.33 -40.36
N ASN A 5 -4.14 0.60 -40.58
CA ASN A 5 -5.51 1.09 -40.23
C ASN A 5 -6.19 0.33 -39.05
N LEU A 6 -5.52 -0.58 -38.37
CA LEU A 6 -6.17 -1.37 -37.29
C LEU A 6 -5.89 -0.83 -35.87
N LEU A 7 -5.06 0.19 -35.70
CA LEU A 7 -4.79 0.80 -34.39
C LEU A 7 -5.53 2.12 -34.13
N LYS A 8 -6.34 2.61 -35.07
CA LYS A 8 -7.08 3.88 -34.90
C LYS A 8 -8.51 3.76 -34.37
N ASP A 9 -9.11 2.58 -34.36
CA ASP A 9 -10.54 2.43 -34.01
C ASP A 9 -10.83 2.03 -32.55
N GLY A 10 -9.83 1.83 -31.72
CA GLY A 10 -9.99 1.40 -30.30
C GLY A 10 -10.19 2.53 -29.29
N PHE A 11 -9.85 3.76 -29.60
CA PHE A 11 -9.81 4.87 -28.62
C PHE A 11 -10.89 5.94 -28.74
N SER A 12 -11.83 5.86 -29.68
CA SER A 12 -12.79 6.95 -29.94
C SER A 12 -14.22 6.73 -29.41
N LYS A 13 -14.51 5.74 -28.57
CA LYS A 13 -15.88 5.46 -28.07
C LYS A 13 -16.16 5.71 -26.59
N PHE A 14 -15.29 6.42 -25.88
CA PHE A 14 -15.56 6.72 -24.45
C PHE A 14 -15.54 8.24 -24.11
N THR A 15 -16.00 9.09 -25.01
CA THR A 15 -16.29 10.48 -24.65
C THR A 15 -17.60 10.94 -25.26
N ARG A 16 -18.72 10.75 -24.52
CA ARG A 16 -19.88 11.65 -24.50
C ARG A 16 -21.05 11.03 -23.72
N ARG A 17 -21.18 11.41 -22.45
CA ARG A 17 -22.41 11.78 -21.75
C ARG A 17 -22.17 11.77 -20.24
N GLY A 18 -22.13 12.93 -19.67
CA GLY A 18 -22.13 13.08 -18.22
C GLY A 18 -22.33 14.57 -17.89
N ARG A 19 -23.57 14.92 -17.59
CA ARG A 19 -23.98 16.26 -17.13
C ARG A 19 -23.14 16.69 -15.94
N THR A 20 -22.66 17.90 -16.00
CA THR A 20 -22.23 18.74 -14.90
C THR A 20 -23.25 18.73 -13.76
N ASN A 21 -22.87 18.21 -12.61
CA ASN A 21 -23.41 18.62 -11.32
C ASN A 21 -22.22 19.10 -10.49
N GLU A 22 -22.14 20.42 -10.42
CA GLU A 22 -21.31 21.10 -9.42
C GLU A 22 -21.84 20.74 -8.04
N PHE A 23 -21.13 19.89 -7.32
CA PHE A 23 -21.24 19.82 -5.87
C PHE A 23 -20.20 20.77 -5.29
N GLN A 24 -20.66 21.94 -4.90
CA GLN A 24 -19.95 22.81 -3.97
C GLN A 24 -19.71 22.05 -2.67
N VAL A 25 -18.45 21.77 -2.39
CA VAL A 25 -18.02 21.30 -1.07
C VAL A 25 -17.96 22.53 -0.19
N GLU A 26 -18.98 22.71 0.63
CA GLU A 26 -18.95 23.66 1.74
C GLU A 26 -17.86 23.23 2.74
N HIS A 27 -16.78 23.99 2.72
CA HIS A 27 -15.83 24.03 3.82
C HIS A 27 -16.48 24.71 5.01
N GLU A 28 -17.07 23.98 5.92
CA GLU A 28 -17.33 24.49 7.26
C GLU A 28 -16.00 24.79 7.96
N ARG A 29 -15.58 26.03 7.85
CA ARG A 29 -14.54 26.62 8.69
C ARG A 29 -15.14 26.83 10.08
N PHE A 30 -14.84 25.93 11.00
CA PHE A 30 -14.99 26.24 12.41
C PHE A 30 -13.99 27.36 12.76
N ALA A 31 -14.51 28.58 12.83
CA ALA A 31 -13.77 29.72 13.33
C ALA A 31 -13.56 29.56 14.83
N VAL A 32 -12.35 29.18 15.21
CA VAL A 32 -11.87 29.27 16.60
C VAL A 32 -11.59 30.75 16.87
N ALA A 33 -12.43 31.37 17.68
CA ALA A 33 -12.22 32.72 18.19
C ALA A 33 -10.90 32.77 18.99
N GLN A 34 -9.93 33.54 18.50
CA GLN A 34 -8.75 33.88 19.27
C GLN A 34 -9.12 34.87 20.38
N PRO A 35 -8.75 34.63 21.63
CA PRO A 35 -8.89 35.67 22.66
C PRO A 35 -7.72 36.65 22.53
N LYS A 36 -8.07 37.92 22.40
CA LYS A 36 -7.15 39.06 22.38
C LYS A 36 -6.28 39.07 23.64
N SER A 37 -4.97 39.17 23.45
CA SER A 37 -4.01 39.42 24.51
C SER A 37 -4.30 40.71 25.27
N ARG A 38 -4.55 40.61 26.58
CA ARG A 38 -4.33 41.68 27.53
C ARG A 38 -3.11 41.34 28.37
N VAL A 39 -2.10 42.18 28.26
CA VAL A 39 -0.94 42.23 29.14
C VAL A 39 -1.42 42.72 30.52
N GLY A 40 -1.11 41.96 31.57
CA GLY A 40 -1.38 42.38 32.94
C GLY A 40 -0.92 41.33 33.95
N SER A 41 0.25 41.63 34.58
CA SER A 41 0.72 41.22 35.90
C SER A 41 0.70 39.75 36.34
N SER A 42 1.90 39.32 36.61
CA SER A 42 2.37 38.19 37.41
C SER A 42 1.41 37.75 38.54
N ALA A 43 0.82 36.55 38.38
CA ALA A 43 0.43 35.68 39.47
C ALA A 43 0.87 34.29 39.10
N GLN A 44 1.78 33.71 39.87
CA GLN A 44 2.21 32.32 39.78
C GLN A 44 0.98 31.39 40.00
N LEU A 45 0.38 30.93 38.92
CA LEU A 45 -0.56 29.80 38.94
C LEU A 45 0.29 28.54 38.88
N ALA A 46 0.34 27.85 40.02
CA ALA A 46 0.81 26.48 40.12
C ALA A 46 0.06 25.64 39.09
N GLY A 47 0.72 25.32 37.97
CA GLY A 47 0.19 24.46 36.93
C GLY A 47 -0.02 23.07 37.50
N THR A 48 -1.29 22.68 37.71
CA THR A 48 -1.66 21.29 37.94
C THR A 48 -1.12 20.48 36.75
N ARG A 49 -0.10 19.68 36.98
CA ARG A 49 0.40 18.69 36.02
C ARG A 49 -0.81 17.83 35.63
N LYS A 50 -1.28 17.99 34.40
CA LYS A 50 -2.29 17.09 33.82
C LYS A 50 -1.69 15.67 33.86
N GLY A 51 -2.34 14.74 34.57
CA GLY A 51 -1.84 13.36 34.68
C GLY A 51 -1.68 12.69 33.30
N ILE A 52 -0.87 11.66 33.26
CA ILE A 52 -0.60 10.86 32.05
C ILE A 52 -1.92 10.31 31.48
N ALA A 53 -2.16 10.51 30.19
CA ALA A 53 -3.32 9.94 29.49
C ALA A 53 -3.03 8.50 29.08
N THR A 54 -3.70 7.53 29.71
CA THR A 54 -3.54 6.10 29.38
C THR A 54 -4.59 5.69 28.36
N ILE A 55 -4.15 5.17 27.20
CA ILE A 55 -5.00 4.67 26.13
C ILE A 55 -4.66 3.21 25.86
N LEU A 56 -5.69 2.36 25.89
CA LEU A 56 -5.56 0.96 25.46
C LEU A 56 -5.73 0.88 23.94
N VAL A 57 -4.81 0.19 23.25
CA VAL A 57 -4.94 -0.09 21.82
C VAL A 57 -5.31 -1.56 21.65
N MET A 58 -6.55 -1.80 21.24
CA MET A 58 -7.20 -3.13 21.21
C MET A 58 -7.67 -3.45 19.78
N GLY A 59 -8.04 -4.71 19.55
CA GLY A 59 -8.54 -5.20 18.26
C GLY A 59 -8.09 -6.63 17.98
N CYS A 60 -8.52 -7.21 16.85
CA CYS A 60 -8.19 -8.59 16.47
C CYS A 60 -6.69 -8.81 16.25
N SER A 61 -6.27 -10.06 16.25
CA SER A 61 -4.89 -10.42 15.88
C SER A 61 -4.60 -9.93 14.47
N SER A 62 -3.38 -9.42 14.22
CA SER A 62 -2.97 -8.87 12.91
C SER A 62 -3.73 -7.64 12.40
N SER A 63 -4.50 -6.96 13.27
CA SER A 63 -5.24 -5.73 12.89
C SER A 63 -4.38 -4.46 12.76
N GLY A 64 -3.06 -4.54 12.98
CA GLY A 64 -2.14 -3.40 12.91
C GLY A 64 -1.97 -2.60 14.21
N LYS A 65 -2.36 -3.14 15.39
CA LYS A 65 -2.23 -2.46 16.69
C LYS A 65 -0.81 -2.01 17.01
N THR A 66 0.10 -2.96 16.98
CA THR A 66 1.53 -2.72 17.28
C THR A 66 2.13 -1.72 16.30
N GLU A 67 1.79 -1.82 15.01
CA GLU A 67 2.21 -0.88 13.99
C GLU A 67 1.67 0.53 14.25
N PHE A 68 0.39 0.65 14.62
CA PHE A 68 -0.22 1.92 15.01
C PHE A 68 0.52 2.55 16.20
N VAL A 69 0.75 1.79 17.28
CA VAL A 69 1.43 2.29 18.49
C VAL A 69 2.85 2.74 18.19
N ARG A 70 3.61 1.94 17.44
CA ARG A 70 4.98 2.28 17.03
C ARG A 70 5.04 3.54 16.19
N ALA A 71 4.15 3.66 15.21
CA ALA A 71 4.11 4.83 14.36
C ALA A 71 3.70 6.12 15.10
N VAL A 72 2.84 6.00 16.12
CA VAL A 72 2.47 7.13 16.98
C VAL A 72 3.62 7.51 17.92
N CYS A 73 4.29 6.53 18.51
CA CYS A 73 5.36 6.76 19.49
C CYS A 73 6.74 6.91 18.85
N SER A 74 6.87 6.83 17.52
CA SER A 74 8.14 6.94 16.77
C SER A 74 9.22 5.96 17.28
N THR A 75 8.82 4.73 17.61
CA THR A 75 9.72 3.67 18.06
C THR A 75 10.28 2.88 16.87
N PRO A 76 11.58 2.46 16.89
CA PRO A 76 12.16 1.67 15.79
C PRO A 76 11.44 0.34 15.57
N GLU A 77 11.49 -0.15 14.34
CA GLU A 77 10.98 -1.49 14.00
C GLU A 77 11.89 -2.55 14.62
N ASP A 78 11.42 -3.17 15.71
CA ASP A 78 11.92 -4.47 16.12
C ASP A 78 11.13 -5.59 15.44
N GLN A 79 11.82 -6.67 15.08
CA GLN A 79 11.30 -7.80 14.30
C GLN A 79 9.92 -8.29 14.82
N ASN A 80 9.05 -8.67 13.90
CA ASN A 80 7.69 -9.21 14.02
C ASN A 80 7.46 -10.17 15.21
N ILE A 81 7.37 -9.64 16.44
CA ILE A 81 6.99 -10.41 17.61
C ILE A 81 5.49 -10.19 17.83
N LYS A 82 4.70 -11.28 17.76
CA LYS A 82 3.29 -11.23 18.13
C LYS A 82 3.19 -10.80 19.60
N THR A 83 2.45 -9.73 19.86
CA THR A 83 2.24 -9.21 21.22
C THR A 83 1.39 -10.21 22.01
N LEU A 84 2.01 -10.95 22.93
CA LEU A 84 1.35 -11.91 23.82
C LEU A 84 1.10 -11.35 25.23
N GLU A 85 1.79 -10.27 25.59
CA GLU A 85 1.65 -9.55 26.85
C GLU A 85 1.43 -8.05 26.57
N PRO A 86 0.62 -7.33 27.38
CA PRO A 86 0.44 -5.90 27.21
C PRO A 86 1.74 -5.12 27.38
N GLN A 87 2.06 -4.25 26.44
CA GLN A 87 3.28 -3.42 26.44
C GLN A 87 2.92 -1.93 26.45
N SER A 88 3.60 -1.14 27.30
CA SER A 88 3.36 0.29 27.41
C SER A 88 4.41 1.10 26.68
N TYR A 89 3.95 2.06 25.86
CA TYR A 89 4.76 3.01 25.11
C TYR A 89 4.40 4.43 25.56
N HIS A 90 5.40 5.30 25.63
CA HIS A 90 5.23 6.68 26.07
C HIS A 90 5.52 7.66 24.95
N CYS A 91 4.66 8.67 24.80
CA CYS A 91 4.84 9.75 23.85
C CYS A 91 4.19 11.03 24.37
N THR A 92 4.62 12.19 23.86
CA THR A 92 4.08 13.50 24.26
C THR A 92 3.48 14.18 23.03
N PHE A 93 2.17 14.48 23.08
CA PHE A 93 1.48 15.24 22.06
C PHE A 93 0.56 16.27 22.69
N TYR A 94 0.35 17.37 21.99
CA TYR A 94 -0.57 18.44 22.44
C TYR A 94 -0.30 18.88 23.88
N ASN A 95 0.96 18.97 24.25
CA ASN A 95 1.44 19.35 25.59
C ASN A 95 0.90 18.46 26.72
N ARG A 96 0.70 17.17 26.43
CA ARG A 96 0.27 16.13 27.37
C ARG A 96 1.07 14.85 27.14
N ASP A 97 1.38 14.17 28.24
CA ASP A 97 2.00 12.85 28.20
C ASP A 97 0.95 11.76 28.00
N PHE A 98 1.21 10.89 27.06
CA PHE A 98 0.39 9.72 26.73
C PHE A 98 1.14 8.43 27.02
N ARG A 99 0.40 7.46 27.55
CA ARG A 99 0.82 6.08 27.67
C ARG A 99 -0.10 5.23 26.79
N LEU A 100 0.40 4.75 25.67
CA LEU A 100 -0.30 3.79 24.82
C LEU A 100 0.05 2.38 25.29
N VAL A 101 -0.97 1.56 25.51
CA VAL A 101 -0.82 0.17 25.88
C VAL A 101 -1.17 -0.69 24.69
N ASP A 102 -0.16 -1.26 24.03
CA ASP A 102 -0.34 -2.26 22.99
C ASP A 102 -0.78 -3.57 23.65
N THR A 103 -1.89 -4.14 23.21
CA THR A 103 -2.51 -5.29 23.85
C THR A 103 -2.46 -6.54 22.97
N PRO A 104 -2.49 -7.76 23.60
CA PRO A 104 -2.72 -8.98 22.85
C PRO A 104 -3.98 -8.87 22.00
N GLY A 105 -3.92 -9.39 20.76
CA GLY A 105 -5.07 -9.35 19.86
C GLY A 105 -6.12 -10.40 20.22
N PHE A 106 -7.39 -10.06 19.98
CA PHE A 106 -8.49 -11.03 19.95
C PHE A 106 -8.35 -11.97 18.75
N ASP A 107 -9.06 -13.10 18.77
CA ASP A 107 -8.96 -14.15 17.76
C ASP A 107 -7.52 -14.64 17.52
N ASN A 108 -6.73 -14.67 18.60
CA ASN A 108 -5.34 -15.12 18.55
C ASN A 108 -5.27 -16.65 18.69
N THR A 109 -4.57 -17.29 17.75
CA THR A 109 -4.39 -18.76 17.79
C THR A 109 -3.58 -19.27 18.99
N ALA A 110 -2.79 -18.42 19.64
CA ALA A 110 -1.93 -18.78 20.77
C ALA A 110 -2.59 -18.58 22.15
N ILE A 111 -3.55 -17.67 22.27
CA ILE A 111 -4.25 -17.37 23.52
C ILE A 111 -5.73 -17.11 23.23
N SER A 112 -6.63 -17.56 24.13
CA SER A 112 -8.06 -17.28 24.03
C SER A 112 -8.34 -15.80 24.35
N ASP A 113 -9.48 -15.29 23.85
CA ASP A 113 -9.90 -13.90 24.10
C ASP A 113 -10.08 -13.60 25.59
N SER A 114 -10.59 -14.58 26.36
CA SER A 114 -10.68 -14.46 27.82
C SER A 114 -9.30 -14.30 28.48
N LYS A 115 -8.30 -15.06 28.04
CA LYS A 115 -6.93 -14.92 28.53
C LYS A 115 -6.31 -13.58 28.12
N ALA A 116 -6.57 -13.11 26.89
CA ALA A 116 -6.12 -11.79 26.44
C ALA A 116 -6.71 -10.69 27.34
N LEU A 117 -8.02 -10.72 27.58
CA LEU A 117 -8.69 -9.77 28.47
C LEU A 117 -8.19 -9.84 29.91
N THR A 118 -7.95 -11.06 30.43
CA THR A 118 -7.38 -11.25 31.77
C THR A 118 -5.99 -10.61 31.88
N LYS A 119 -5.14 -10.77 30.87
CA LYS A 119 -3.81 -10.14 30.85
C LYS A 119 -3.91 -8.62 30.82
N ILE A 120 -4.83 -8.06 30.03
CA ILE A 120 -5.07 -6.62 29.96
C ILE A 120 -5.58 -6.10 31.31
N ALA A 121 -6.58 -6.77 31.90
CA ALA A 121 -7.13 -6.41 33.19
C ALA A 121 -6.06 -6.44 34.30
N ARG A 122 -5.25 -7.50 34.35
CA ARG A 122 -4.13 -7.63 35.29
C ARG A 122 -3.11 -6.52 35.11
N HIS A 123 -2.71 -6.21 33.87
CA HIS A 123 -1.76 -5.15 33.57
C HIS A 123 -2.26 -3.77 34.07
N LEU A 124 -3.56 -3.51 33.96
CA LEU A 124 -4.17 -2.29 34.49
C LEU A 124 -4.24 -2.27 36.02
N LEU A 125 -4.65 -3.39 36.63
CA LEU A 125 -4.77 -3.49 38.08
C LEU A 125 -3.42 -3.38 38.80
N ASP A 126 -2.36 -4.00 38.27
CA ASP A 126 -1.02 -3.98 38.88
C ASP A 126 -0.36 -2.61 38.86
N ARG A 127 -0.54 -1.84 37.78
CA ARG A 127 0.10 -0.51 37.61
C ARG A 127 -0.71 0.63 38.19
N ASP A 128 -1.97 0.45 38.38
CA ASP A 128 -2.92 1.54 38.60
C ASP A 128 -2.94 2.13 40.00
N ARG A 129 -2.16 1.55 40.92
CA ARG A 129 -2.00 2.13 42.27
C ARG A 129 -1.33 3.51 42.27
N ARG A 130 -0.70 3.92 41.15
CA ARG A 130 0.07 5.18 41.04
C ARG A 130 -0.43 6.17 39.97
N ASP A 131 -1.09 5.73 38.92
CA ASP A 131 -1.23 6.55 37.69
C ASP A 131 -2.67 6.93 37.27
N GLY A 132 -3.69 6.66 38.09
CA GLY A 132 -4.98 7.35 37.94
C GLY A 132 -5.95 6.90 36.85
N GLY A 133 -5.89 5.66 36.34
CA GLY A 133 -6.93 5.10 35.48
C GLY A 133 -6.68 5.17 33.97
N ILE A 134 -7.72 4.87 33.16
CA ILE A 134 -7.65 4.90 31.71
C ILE A 134 -8.34 6.18 31.17
N THR A 135 -7.80 6.75 30.08
CA THR A 135 -8.39 7.93 29.43
C THR A 135 -9.33 7.50 28.30
N GLY A 136 -9.02 6.41 27.61
CA GLY A 136 -9.85 5.88 26.55
C GLY A 136 -9.31 4.62 25.91
N ILE A 137 -10.02 4.15 24.89
CA ILE A 137 -9.69 2.95 24.13
C ILE A 137 -9.71 3.27 22.64
N ILE A 138 -8.67 2.84 21.94
CA ILE A 138 -8.62 2.79 20.49
C ILE A 138 -8.77 1.35 20.06
N PHE A 139 -9.88 1.01 19.41
CA PHE A 139 -10.13 -0.32 18.84
C PHE A 139 -9.81 -0.31 17.34
N ILE A 140 -8.83 -1.10 16.93
CA ILE A 140 -8.43 -1.20 15.51
C ILE A 140 -9.19 -2.34 14.87
N HIS A 141 -9.99 -2.00 13.84
CA HIS A 141 -10.84 -2.92 13.10
C HIS A 141 -10.41 -2.97 11.62
N PRO A 142 -9.96 -4.14 11.12
CA PRO A 142 -9.66 -4.32 9.70
C PRO A 142 -10.95 -4.28 8.85
N ALA A 143 -10.92 -3.56 7.74
CA ALA A 143 -12.09 -3.36 6.88
C ALA A 143 -12.65 -4.67 6.27
N GLY A 144 -11.82 -5.72 6.17
CA GLY A 144 -12.24 -7.04 5.69
C GLY A 144 -12.91 -7.94 6.71
N ASP A 145 -12.94 -7.55 7.99
CA ASP A 145 -13.54 -8.37 9.05
C ASP A 145 -15.07 -8.26 9.06
N ILE A 146 -15.73 -9.39 9.34
CA ILE A 146 -17.19 -9.51 9.31
C ILE A 146 -17.81 -8.81 10.52
N LEU A 147 -18.55 -7.72 10.28
CA LEU A 147 -19.25 -6.94 11.32
C LEU A 147 -20.33 -7.74 12.07
N GLN A 148 -20.89 -8.74 11.42
CA GLN A 148 -21.92 -9.62 12.00
C GLN A 148 -21.34 -10.73 12.86
N SER A 149 -20.00 -10.83 12.97
CA SER A 149 -19.35 -11.81 13.82
C SER A 149 -19.80 -11.64 15.29
N LYS A 150 -20.34 -12.72 15.87
CA LYS A 150 -20.71 -12.74 17.30
C LYS A 150 -19.49 -12.42 18.16
N THR A 151 -18.31 -12.90 17.78
CA THR A 151 -17.05 -12.67 18.48
C THR A 151 -16.70 -11.19 18.56
N LEU A 152 -16.80 -10.43 17.44
CA LEU A 152 -16.55 -9.00 17.44
C LEU A 152 -17.53 -8.26 18.37
N GLN A 153 -18.82 -8.59 18.28
CA GLN A 153 -19.84 -7.97 19.11
C GLN A 153 -19.63 -8.27 20.60
N GLN A 154 -19.32 -9.52 20.95
CA GLN A 154 -18.97 -9.92 22.30
C GLN A 154 -17.72 -9.22 22.80
N ASN A 155 -16.65 -9.13 22.00
CA ASN A 155 -15.43 -8.45 22.39
C ASN A 155 -15.65 -6.95 22.66
N LEU A 156 -16.47 -6.27 21.84
CA LEU A 156 -16.85 -4.88 22.08
C LEU A 156 -17.72 -4.70 23.34
N GLU A 157 -18.66 -5.62 23.56
CA GLU A 157 -19.51 -5.61 24.75
C GLU A 157 -18.71 -5.81 26.03
N MET A 158 -17.78 -6.76 26.03
CA MET A 158 -16.84 -7.01 27.11
C MET A 158 -15.96 -5.80 27.42
N LEU A 159 -15.41 -5.20 26.38
CA LEU A 159 -14.57 -4.01 26.47
C LEU A 159 -15.32 -2.87 27.19
N LEU A 160 -16.57 -2.64 26.80
CA LEU A 160 -17.40 -1.63 27.49
C LEU A 160 -17.63 -2.02 28.95
N LYS A 161 -18.05 -3.27 29.20
CA LYS A 161 -18.39 -3.73 30.55
C LYS A 161 -17.21 -3.69 31.53
N LEU A 162 -16.01 -4.07 31.07
CA LEU A 162 -14.82 -4.14 31.92
C LEU A 162 -14.10 -2.80 32.08
N PHE A 163 -14.03 -1.99 31.03
CA PHE A 163 -13.12 -0.86 31.02
C PHE A 163 -13.79 0.51 30.91
N LEU A 164 -14.92 0.65 30.23
CA LEU A 164 -15.54 1.96 29.99
C LEU A 164 -16.91 2.16 30.68
N GLY A 165 -17.66 1.08 30.93
CA GLY A 165 -19.03 1.19 31.47
C GLY A 165 -19.95 1.95 30.50
N GLU A 166 -20.52 3.04 30.94
CA GLU A 166 -21.41 3.91 30.16
C GLU A 166 -20.63 5.00 29.38
N GLU A 167 -19.32 5.13 29.60
CA GLU A 167 -18.46 6.16 28.99
C GLU A 167 -18.08 5.81 27.54
N VAL A 168 -19.08 5.44 26.72
CA VAL A 168 -18.87 4.95 25.33
C VAL A 168 -18.14 5.95 24.44
N HIS A 169 -18.23 7.25 24.71
CA HIS A 169 -17.54 8.30 23.98
C HIS A 169 -16.01 8.22 24.09
N ARG A 170 -15.48 7.46 25.06
CA ARG A 170 -14.04 7.19 25.21
C ARG A 170 -13.54 6.07 24.31
N LEU A 171 -14.42 5.44 23.54
CA LEU A 171 -14.07 4.46 22.52
C LEU A 171 -13.93 5.14 21.16
N THR A 172 -12.78 4.94 20.53
CA THR A 172 -12.57 5.26 19.11
C THR A 172 -12.37 3.95 18.35
N ILE A 173 -13.20 3.68 17.35
CA ILE A 173 -13.01 2.57 16.42
C ILE A 173 -12.29 3.11 15.19
N LEU A 174 -11.06 2.63 14.93
CA LEU A 174 -10.28 2.98 13.77
C LEU A 174 -10.37 1.87 12.73
N VAL A 175 -10.94 2.17 11.58
CA VAL A 175 -11.05 1.25 10.46
C VAL A 175 -9.76 1.29 9.64
N THR A 176 -9.04 0.16 9.59
CA THR A 176 -7.81 0.01 8.82
C THR A 176 -8.06 -0.82 7.57
N GLN A 177 -7.15 -0.73 6.61
CA GLN A 177 -7.26 -1.51 5.38
C GLN A 177 -7.05 -3.02 5.63
N GLY A 178 -6.25 -3.39 6.65
CA GLY A 178 -5.93 -4.79 6.93
C GLY A 178 -5.36 -5.49 5.70
N ASN A 179 -5.78 -6.74 5.48
CA ASN A 179 -5.44 -7.52 4.29
C ASN A 179 -6.42 -7.31 3.12
N ALA A 180 -7.45 -6.49 3.29
CA ALA A 180 -8.48 -6.25 2.28
C ALA A 180 -8.14 -4.98 1.48
N LEU A 181 -7.28 -5.14 0.50
CA LEU A 181 -6.86 -4.06 -0.39
C LEU A 181 -8.02 -3.63 -1.31
N GLY A 182 -8.21 -2.32 -1.44
CA GLY A 182 -9.21 -1.74 -2.37
C GLY A 182 -10.60 -1.44 -1.77
N LEU A 183 -10.84 -1.73 -0.48
CA LEU A 183 -12.10 -1.33 0.16
C LEU A 183 -12.12 0.17 0.49
N ASP A 184 -13.26 0.81 0.23
CA ASP A 184 -13.47 2.18 0.69
C ASP A 184 -13.67 2.20 2.21
N LEU A 185 -12.62 2.59 2.93
CA LEU A 185 -12.62 2.66 4.39
C LEU A 185 -13.70 3.60 4.94
N LYS A 186 -14.10 4.63 4.17
CA LYS A 186 -15.18 5.54 4.57
C LYS A 186 -16.54 4.83 4.48
N ALA A 187 -16.75 4.05 3.43
CA ALA A 187 -17.96 3.24 3.29
C ALA A 187 -18.06 2.20 4.42
N VAL A 188 -16.96 1.50 4.75
CA VAL A 188 -16.93 0.54 5.87
C VAL A 188 -17.19 1.23 7.20
N ALA A 189 -16.57 2.37 7.48
CA ALA A 189 -16.84 3.14 8.70
C ALA A 189 -18.32 3.56 8.80
N SER A 190 -18.94 3.96 7.69
CA SER A 190 -20.38 4.27 7.61
C SER A 190 -21.25 3.04 7.84
N GLN A 191 -20.88 1.87 7.31
CA GLN A 191 -21.59 0.62 7.59
C GLN A 191 -21.54 0.24 9.07
N ILE A 192 -20.38 0.40 9.74
CA ILE A 192 -20.27 0.21 11.19
C ILE A 192 -21.19 1.16 11.94
N GLN A 193 -21.24 2.43 11.54
CA GLN A 193 -22.10 3.43 12.14
C GLN A 193 -23.60 3.10 11.97
N GLN A 194 -23.99 2.46 10.88
CA GLN A 194 -25.39 2.15 10.57
C GLN A 194 -25.83 0.75 11.00
N HIS A 195 -24.89 -0.08 11.49
CA HIS A 195 -25.17 -1.48 11.82
C HIS A 195 -26.22 -1.64 12.92
N ASP A 196 -27.17 -2.55 12.72
CA ASP A 196 -28.37 -2.69 13.57
C ASP A 196 -28.23 -3.56 14.81
N SER A 197 -27.04 -4.14 15.09
CA SER A 197 -26.85 -4.93 16.30
C SER A 197 -26.91 -4.07 17.57
N THR A 198 -27.28 -4.72 18.69
CA THR A 198 -27.45 -4.07 19.99
C THR A 198 -26.22 -3.28 20.42
N ILE A 199 -25.02 -3.83 20.22
CA ILE A 199 -23.76 -3.18 20.61
C ILE A 199 -23.52 -1.90 19.80
N PHE A 200 -23.67 -1.93 18.47
CA PHE A 200 -23.46 -0.76 17.65
C PHE A 200 -24.55 0.31 17.86
N LYS A 201 -25.80 -0.11 18.19
CA LYS A 201 -26.84 0.82 18.65
C LYS A 201 -26.43 1.52 19.95
N LYS A 202 -25.90 0.77 20.93
CA LYS A 202 -25.39 1.35 22.19
C LYS A 202 -24.26 2.34 21.95
N LEU A 203 -23.33 2.02 21.03
CA LEU A 203 -22.22 2.92 20.68
C LEU A 203 -22.70 4.24 20.04
N ARG A 204 -23.77 4.21 19.24
CA ARG A 204 -24.37 5.41 18.62
C ARG A 204 -25.21 6.25 19.58
N GLN A 205 -25.91 5.60 20.51
CA GLN A 205 -26.86 6.25 21.42
C GLN A 205 -26.19 6.86 22.65
N GLY A 206 -24.89 6.62 22.85
CA GLY A 206 -24.11 7.27 23.89
C GLY A 206 -24.13 8.79 23.76
N THR A 207 -24.09 9.49 24.88
CA THR A 207 -24.11 10.98 24.94
C THR A 207 -22.84 11.49 25.63
N PRO A 208 -21.75 11.78 24.86
CA PRO A 208 -21.57 11.70 23.40
C PRO A 208 -21.41 10.27 22.86
N PRO A 209 -21.62 10.02 21.54
CA PRO A 209 -21.43 8.72 20.93
C PRO A 209 -19.95 8.32 20.79
N ALA A 210 -19.68 7.01 20.60
CA ALA A 210 -18.37 6.52 20.23
C ALA A 210 -17.92 7.07 18.87
N VAL A 211 -16.63 7.30 18.71
CA VAL A 211 -16.02 7.83 17.47
C VAL A 211 -15.63 6.67 16.55
N ILE A 212 -16.13 6.68 15.31
CA ILE A 212 -15.76 5.70 14.28
C ILE A 212 -15.14 6.44 13.11
N ARG A 213 -13.88 6.13 12.77
CA ARG A 213 -13.12 6.84 11.74
C ARG A 213 -12.25 5.89 10.91
N PRO A 214 -12.13 6.12 9.59
CA PRO A 214 -11.15 5.44 8.77
C PRO A 214 -9.74 5.98 9.06
N ILE A 215 -8.72 5.13 8.97
CA ILE A 215 -7.32 5.57 8.90
C ILE A 215 -7.00 5.80 7.43
N THR A 216 -6.99 7.05 6.98
CA THR A 216 -6.76 7.42 5.58
C THR A 216 -5.30 7.70 5.25
N HIS A 217 -4.47 8.06 6.25
CA HIS A 217 -3.05 8.37 6.04
C HIS A 217 -2.19 7.93 7.22
N TYR A 218 -1.10 7.24 6.94
CA TYR A 218 -0.12 6.79 7.95
C TYR A 218 0.64 7.95 8.62
N ARG A 219 0.72 9.13 7.99
CA ARG A 219 1.56 10.25 8.47
C ARG A 219 0.99 11.02 9.66
N ASN A 220 -0.33 11.01 9.89
CA ASN A 220 -0.98 11.81 10.94
C ASN A 220 -1.63 10.95 12.02
N ARG A 221 -0.99 9.85 12.42
CA ARG A 221 -1.53 8.93 13.45
C ARG A 221 -1.69 9.58 14.81
N SER A 222 -0.87 10.59 15.13
CA SER A 222 -0.99 11.38 16.36
C SER A 222 -2.31 12.17 16.46
N ASP A 223 -2.93 12.51 15.32
CA ASP A 223 -4.20 13.26 15.31
C ASP A 223 -5.34 12.49 15.98
N TYR A 224 -5.25 11.15 16.02
CA TYR A 224 -6.21 10.33 16.76
C TYR A 224 -6.09 10.48 18.27
N LEU A 225 -4.97 11.00 18.79
CA LEU A 225 -4.77 11.29 20.22
C LEU A 225 -5.36 12.65 20.63
N TYR A 226 -5.61 13.54 19.67
CA TYR A 226 -6.14 14.89 19.95
C TYR A 226 -7.42 14.82 20.80
N PHE A 227 -8.31 13.91 20.45
CA PHE A 227 -9.57 13.70 21.17
C PHE A 227 -9.38 13.39 22.65
N TYR A 228 -8.30 12.68 23.01
CA TYR A 228 -7.99 12.30 24.39
C TYR A 228 -7.11 13.34 25.12
N SER A 229 -6.61 14.36 24.42
CA SER A 229 -5.68 15.33 25.01
C SER A 229 -6.30 16.17 26.14
N THR A 230 -7.60 16.34 26.14
CA THR A 230 -8.35 17.12 27.15
C THR A 230 -9.15 16.25 28.13
N MET A 231 -9.31 14.95 27.86
CA MET A 231 -10.10 14.03 28.68
C MET A 231 -9.40 13.67 29.99
N PRO A 232 -10.05 13.76 31.14
CA PRO A 232 -9.52 13.21 32.39
C PRO A 232 -9.54 11.68 32.35
N PRO A 233 -8.65 10.99 33.09
CA PRO A 233 -8.72 9.55 33.25
C PRO A 233 -9.97 9.14 34.04
N ILE A 234 -10.50 7.95 33.76
CA ILE A 234 -11.57 7.33 34.54
C ILE A 234 -11.04 6.06 35.24
N THR A 235 -11.68 5.71 36.35
CA THR A 235 -11.44 4.42 36.98
C THR A 235 -12.22 3.33 36.21
N PRO A 236 -11.55 2.29 35.67
CA PRO A 236 -12.25 1.23 34.95
C PRO A 236 -13.28 0.52 35.84
N PRO A 237 -14.46 0.14 35.31
CA PRO A 237 -15.49 -0.58 36.08
C PRO A 237 -14.99 -1.83 36.79
N ILE A 238 -14.10 -2.61 36.17
CA ILE A 238 -13.50 -3.81 36.76
C ILE A 238 -12.82 -3.54 38.11
N ARG A 239 -12.33 -2.33 38.34
CA ARG A 239 -11.71 -1.92 39.61
C ARG A 239 -12.70 -1.78 40.74
N HIS A 240 -13.93 -1.36 40.45
CA HIS A 240 -15.00 -1.23 41.43
C HIS A 240 -15.56 -2.59 41.87
N MET A 241 -15.26 -3.67 41.14
CA MET A 241 -15.70 -5.02 41.48
C MET A 241 -14.93 -5.60 42.66
N GLN A 242 -13.86 -4.96 43.13
CA GLN A 242 -13.01 -5.36 44.26
C GLN A 242 -12.53 -6.83 44.20
N LEU A 243 -12.38 -7.36 42.97
CA LEU A 243 -11.93 -8.72 42.73
C LEU A 243 -10.41 -8.81 42.84
N ASP A 244 -9.92 -9.87 43.50
CA ASP A 244 -8.51 -10.20 43.39
C ASP A 244 -8.15 -10.75 41.99
N THR A 245 -6.90 -11.05 41.75
CA THR A 245 -6.44 -11.53 40.44
C THR A 245 -7.10 -12.85 40.02
N ILE A 246 -7.37 -13.76 40.96
CA ILE A 246 -8.00 -15.04 40.68
C ILE A 246 -9.48 -14.84 40.41
N GLN A 247 -10.16 -14.08 41.26
CA GLN A 247 -11.58 -13.73 41.11
C GLN A 247 -11.82 -12.93 39.83
N THR A 248 -10.87 -12.10 39.42
CA THR A 248 -10.93 -11.38 38.12
C THR A 248 -10.84 -12.36 36.94
N MET A 249 -9.95 -13.36 37.02
CA MET A 249 -9.87 -14.43 36.04
C MET A 249 -11.16 -15.23 35.96
N ASP A 250 -11.65 -15.70 37.09
CA ASP A 250 -12.90 -16.46 37.19
C ASP A 250 -14.08 -15.66 36.69
N PHE A 251 -14.15 -14.33 36.98
CA PHE A 251 -15.19 -13.46 36.49
C PHE A 251 -15.15 -13.31 34.95
N ILE A 252 -13.96 -13.11 34.38
CA ILE A 252 -13.78 -12.99 32.94
C ILE A 252 -14.06 -14.35 32.29
N GLU A 253 -13.52 -15.44 32.78
CA GLU A 253 -13.77 -16.78 32.25
C GLU A 253 -15.24 -17.16 32.37
N LYS A 254 -15.87 -16.93 33.52
CA LYS A 254 -17.29 -17.24 33.76
C LYS A 254 -18.25 -16.44 32.91
N ASN A 255 -17.97 -15.15 32.68
CA ASN A 255 -18.83 -14.32 31.87
C ASN A 255 -18.50 -14.39 30.38
N PHE A 256 -17.29 -14.78 29.98
CA PHE A 256 -16.77 -14.57 28.63
C PHE A 256 -15.91 -15.70 28.06
N GLY A 257 -15.45 -16.63 28.87
CA GLY A 257 -14.46 -17.62 28.45
C GLY A 257 -14.99 -18.92 27.89
N TYR A 258 -16.18 -19.33 28.29
CA TYR A 258 -16.75 -20.64 27.95
C TYR A 258 -18.26 -20.59 27.77
N TYR A 259 -18.75 -19.63 27.00
CA TYR A 259 -20.18 -19.46 26.79
C TYR A 259 -20.90 -20.69 26.23
N GLU A 260 -20.21 -21.56 25.50
CA GLU A 260 -20.80 -22.81 25.00
C GLU A 260 -20.65 -23.97 25.97
N ALA A 261 -19.49 -24.14 26.60
CA ALA A 261 -19.23 -25.27 27.48
C ALA A 261 -19.90 -25.13 28.87
N GLU A 262 -19.89 -23.91 29.45
CA GLU A 262 -20.55 -23.65 30.73
C GLU A 262 -22.08 -23.62 30.61
N SER A 263 -22.63 -23.14 29.52
CA SER A 263 -24.08 -23.16 29.32
C SER A 263 -24.61 -24.61 29.22
N VAL A 264 -23.91 -25.48 28.50
CA VAL A 264 -24.28 -26.90 28.39
C VAL A 264 -24.12 -27.62 29.72
N ASN A 265 -22.99 -27.44 30.44
CA ASN A 265 -22.77 -28.03 31.75
C ASN A 265 -23.73 -27.49 32.82
N SER A 266 -24.09 -26.19 32.78
CA SER A 266 -25.09 -25.59 33.66
C SER A 266 -26.47 -26.19 33.37
N ILE A 267 -26.87 -26.26 32.09
CA ILE A 267 -28.15 -26.87 31.68
C ILE A 267 -28.23 -28.33 32.10
N VAL A 268 -27.15 -29.10 31.85
CA VAL A 268 -27.09 -30.52 32.25
C VAL A 268 -27.15 -30.68 33.79
N THR A 269 -26.50 -29.77 34.53
CA THR A 269 -26.54 -29.77 35.98
C THR A 269 -27.92 -29.40 36.51
N ASP A 270 -28.61 -28.44 35.90
CA ASP A 270 -29.98 -28.05 36.25
C ASP A 270 -30.97 -29.19 35.99
N TYR A 271 -30.85 -29.87 34.84
CA TYR A 271 -31.67 -31.07 34.58
C TYR A 271 -31.41 -32.17 35.59
N LYS A 272 -30.15 -32.45 35.92
CA LYS A 272 -29.80 -33.46 36.97
C LYS A 272 -30.35 -33.08 38.34
N ARG A 273 -30.38 -31.80 38.69
CA ARG A 273 -30.98 -31.30 39.93
C ARG A 273 -32.51 -31.50 39.90
N GLN A 274 -33.18 -31.13 38.83
CA GLN A 274 -34.63 -31.34 38.68
C GLN A 274 -35.00 -32.82 38.73
N ILE A 275 -34.22 -33.70 38.11
CA ILE A 275 -34.42 -35.16 38.22
C ILE A 275 -34.28 -35.62 39.67
N ALA A 276 -33.27 -35.13 40.38
CA ALA A 276 -33.07 -35.49 41.80
C ALA A 276 -34.19 -35.00 42.71
N GLU A 277 -34.71 -33.77 42.46
CA GLU A 277 -35.86 -33.21 43.18
C GLU A 277 -37.16 -34.00 42.94
N LEU A 278 -37.39 -34.48 41.71
CA LEU A 278 -38.54 -35.34 41.39
C LEU A 278 -38.42 -36.77 41.95
N GLN A 279 -37.21 -37.22 42.25
CA GLN A 279 -36.96 -38.52 42.88
C GLN A 279 -37.11 -38.53 44.40
N LEU A 280 -37.24 -37.36 45.06
CA LEU A 280 -37.48 -37.28 46.50
C LEU A 280 -38.91 -37.74 46.82
N PRO A 281 -39.13 -38.60 47.81
CA PRO A 281 -40.45 -39.09 48.15
C PRO A 281 -41.31 -37.96 48.74
N SER A 282 -42.27 -37.49 47.93
CA SER A 282 -43.27 -36.52 48.34
C SER A 282 -44.41 -37.24 49.10
N SER A 283 -44.61 -36.88 50.36
CA SER A 283 -45.52 -37.52 51.31
C SER A 283 -47.02 -37.17 51.09
N THR A 284 -47.42 -36.47 49.99
CA THR A 284 -48.77 -35.92 49.92
C THR A 284 -49.49 -35.89 48.55
N ASN A 285 -48.93 -36.43 47.44
CA ASN A 285 -49.63 -36.39 46.16
C ASN A 285 -49.50 -37.68 45.34
N SER A 286 -50.65 -38.11 44.76
CA SER A 286 -50.76 -39.25 43.84
C SER A 286 -50.20 -39.00 42.44
N TYR A 287 -49.22 -38.15 42.27
CA TYR A 287 -48.58 -37.88 40.99
C TYR A 287 -47.37 -38.80 40.79
N ASP A 288 -47.36 -39.52 39.65
CA ASP A 288 -46.24 -40.35 39.23
C ASP A 288 -45.23 -39.50 38.40
N PRO A 289 -44.07 -39.14 38.94
CA PRO A 289 -43.08 -38.31 38.25
C PRO A 289 -42.24 -39.07 37.21
N THR A 290 -42.46 -40.37 37.03
CA THR A 290 -41.68 -41.25 36.15
C THR A 290 -41.63 -40.78 34.70
N PRO A 291 -42.74 -40.33 34.04
CA PRO A 291 -42.67 -39.85 32.67
C PRO A 291 -41.83 -38.58 32.48
N GLU A 292 -41.88 -37.67 33.45
CA GLU A 292 -41.14 -36.39 33.42
C GLU A 292 -39.66 -36.61 33.63
N ILE A 293 -39.29 -37.52 34.55
CA ILE A 293 -37.90 -37.95 34.76
C ILE A 293 -37.32 -38.56 33.51
N ILE A 294 -38.05 -39.45 32.82
CA ILE A 294 -37.63 -40.08 31.57
C ILE A 294 -37.44 -39.01 30.46
N HIS A 295 -38.32 -38.01 30.37
CA HIS A 295 -38.19 -36.92 29.42
C HIS A 295 -36.94 -36.07 29.68
N LEU A 296 -36.74 -35.64 30.92
CA LEU A 296 -35.56 -34.82 31.33
C LEU A 296 -34.25 -35.56 31.10
N GLN A 297 -34.23 -36.87 31.36
CA GLN A 297 -33.07 -37.74 31.15
C GLN A 297 -32.71 -37.85 29.66
N LYS A 298 -33.70 -38.08 28.80
CA LYS A 298 -33.52 -38.10 27.34
C LYS A 298 -32.99 -36.76 26.79
N GLU A 299 -33.51 -35.65 27.32
CA GLU A 299 -33.08 -34.32 26.88
C GLU A 299 -31.65 -34.00 27.36
N CYS A 300 -31.29 -34.42 28.57
CA CYS A 300 -29.94 -34.34 29.09
C CYS A 300 -28.94 -35.12 28.20
N ASP A 301 -29.25 -36.35 27.85
CA ASP A 301 -28.42 -37.20 26.98
C ASP A 301 -28.30 -36.61 25.57
N ARG A 302 -29.39 -36.04 25.01
CA ARG A 302 -29.40 -35.37 23.71
C ARG A 302 -28.48 -34.16 23.70
N ILE A 303 -28.55 -33.29 24.68
CA ILE A 303 -27.73 -32.08 24.79
C ILE A 303 -26.25 -32.46 24.97
N GLN A 304 -25.93 -33.47 25.81
CA GLN A 304 -24.58 -34.00 25.95
C GLN A 304 -24.03 -34.55 24.63
N GLY A 305 -24.84 -35.30 23.88
CA GLY A 305 -24.45 -35.81 22.55
C GLY A 305 -24.09 -34.69 21.57
N LEU A 306 -24.96 -33.71 21.44
CA LEU A 306 -24.71 -32.54 20.57
C LEU A 306 -23.44 -31.77 20.98
N TYR A 307 -23.18 -31.63 22.27
CA TYR A 307 -21.98 -31.00 22.78
C TYR A 307 -20.69 -31.77 22.41
N TYR A 308 -20.69 -33.11 22.57
CA TYR A 308 -19.56 -33.93 22.15
C TYR A 308 -19.30 -33.86 20.64
N ASP A 309 -20.36 -33.87 19.83
CA ASP A 309 -20.24 -33.77 18.37
C ASP A 309 -19.69 -32.40 17.93
N SER A 310 -20.15 -31.33 18.58
CA SER A 310 -19.63 -29.98 18.36
C SER A 310 -18.15 -29.88 18.74
N GLN A 311 -17.76 -30.41 19.92
CA GLN A 311 -16.36 -30.46 20.35
C GLN A 311 -15.46 -31.23 19.37
N ASN A 312 -15.93 -32.37 18.89
CA ASN A 312 -15.18 -33.18 17.93
C ASN A 312 -15.02 -32.47 16.59
N SER A 313 -16.07 -31.82 16.13
CA SER A 313 -16.04 -30.99 14.91
C SER A 313 -15.07 -29.82 15.06
N ASN A 314 -15.09 -29.12 16.18
CA ASN A 314 -14.13 -28.03 16.47
C ASN A 314 -12.68 -28.52 16.51
N LYS A 315 -12.41 -29.66 17.12
CA LYS A 315 -11.07 -30.28 17.12
C LYS A 315 -10.62 -30.65 15.70
N ALA A 316 -11.53 -31.17 14.85
CA ALA A 316 -11.24 -31.50 13.46
C ALA A 316 -10.92 -30.25 12.65
N LEU A 317 -11.73 -29.19 12.78
CA LEU A 317 -11.50 -27.89 12.13
C LEU A 317 -10.18 -27.22 12.58
N GLN A 318 -9.86 -27.29 13.87
CA GLN A 318 -8.58 -26.79 14.38
C GLN A 318 -7.37 -27.53 13.77
N ARG A 319 -7.48 -28.86 13.62
CA ARG A 319 -6.42 -29.64 12.94
C ARG A 319 -6.28 -29.25 11.48
N GLN A 320 -7.39 -29.09 10.76
CA GLN A 320 -7.37 -28.63 9.37
C GLN A 320 -6.76 -27.22 9.26
N LEU A 321 -7.12 -26.29 10.14
CA LEU A 321 -6.56 -24.95 10.18
C LEU A 321 -5.03 -24.97 10.42
N GLN A 322 -4.58 -25.78 11.38
CA GLN A 322 -3.15 -25.95 11.65
C GLN A 322 -2.40 -26.56 10.46
N GLN A 323 -3.03 -27.51 9.76
CA GLN A 323 -2.46 -28.11 8.56
C GLN A 323 -2.30 -27.07 7.46
N VAL A 324 -3.36 -26.30 7.15
CA VAL A 324 -3.35 -25.23 6.15
C VAL A 324 -2.33 -24.14 6.51
N GLN A 325 -2.25 -23.75 7.79
CA GLN A 325 -1.25 -22.78 8.23
C GLN A 325 0.19 -23.29 8.06
N LYS A 326 0.41 -24.58 8.33
CA LYS A 326 1.73 -25.20 8.12
C LYS A 326 2.10 -25.30 6.64
N GLU A 327 1.14 -25.65 5.81
CA GLU A 327 1.33 -25.67 4.36
C GLU A 327 1.60 -24.27 3.80
N HIS A 328 0.85 -23.26 4.24
CA HIS A 328 1.06 -21.86 3.89
C HIS A 328 2.44 -21.36 4.34
N ALA A 329 2.84 -21.65 5.57
CA ALA A 329 4.17 -21.28 6.07
C ALA A 329 5.30 -22.00 5.29
N SER A 330 5.09 -23.26 4.89
CA SER A 330 6.02 -23.99 4.03
C SER A 330 6.12 -23.38 2.64
N LEU A 331 4.98 -23.01 2.03
CA LEU A 331 4.95 -22.31 0.75
C LEU A 331 5.61 -20.94 0.82
N GLN A 332 5.34 -20.17 1.89
CA GLN A 332 6.01 -18.88 2.13
C GLN A 332 7.52 -19.05 2.30
N SER A 333 7.97 -20.05 3.05
CA SER A 333 9.40 -20.32 3.23
C SER A 333 10.06 -20.74 1.92
N GLN A 334 9.40 -21.56 1.10
CA GLN A 334 9.89 -21.93 -0.23
C GLN A 334 9.93 -20.72 -1.18
N ALA A 335 8.95 -19.84 -1.11
CA ALA A 335 8.91 -18.63 -1.89
C ALA A 335 9.99 -17.62 -1.45
N GLN A 336 10.23 -17.46 -0.16
CA GLN A 336 11.29 -16.60 0.38
C GLN A 336 12.70 -17.10 0.03
N THR A 337 12.92 -18.42 -0.02
CA THR A 337 14.19 -18.99 -0.47
C THR A 337 14.41 -18.83 -1.99
N GLN A 338 13.37 -18.56 -2.76
CA GLN A 338 13.46 -18.31 -4.21
C GLN A 338 13.52 -16.81 -4.57
N CYS A 339 13.17 -15.90 -3.66
CA CYS A 339 13.31 -14.46 -3.83
C CYS A 339 14.67 -14.00 -3.28
N THR A 340 15.69 -14.05 -4.11
CA THR A 340 17.03 -13.55 -3.79
C THR A 340 17.18 -12.05 -4.08
N TYR A 341 16.18 -11.43 -4.74
CA TYR A 341 16.22 -10.06 -5.23
C TYR A 341 15.41 -9.13 -4.34
N ASP A 342 16.08 -8.21 -3.65
CA ASP A 342 15.44 -7.29 -2.72
C ASP A 342 15.13 -5.89 -3.32
N TRP A 343 14.30 -5.10 -2.65
CA TRP A 343 13.90 -3.76 -3.05
C TRP A 343 15.08 -2.80 -3.24
N LYS A 344 16.09 -2.91 -2.40
CA LYS A 344 17.25 -2.03 -2.45
C LYS A 344 18.10 -2.30 -3.69
N GLU A 345 18.26 -3.57 -4.04
CA GLU A 345 19.00 -3.98 -5.22
C GLU A 345 18.25 -3.60 -6.51
N ILE A 346 16.90 -3.76 -6.51
CA ILE A 346 16.06 -3.36 -7.64
C ILE A 346 16.19 -1.86 -7.93
N ASN A 347 16.06 -1.02 -6.90
CA ASN A 347 16.18 0.42 -7.04
C ASN A 347 17.61 0.83 -7.41
N GLY A 348 18.63 0.23 -6.78
CA GLY A 348 20.02 0.53 -7.09
C GLY A 348 20.37 0.25 -8.57
N ASN A 349 19.91 -0.86 -9.13
CA ASN A 349 20.12 -1.15 -10.55
C ASN A 349 19.37 -0.17 -11.48
N LEU A 350 18.20 0.32 -11.09
CA LEU A 350 17.49 1.38 -11.85
C LEU A 350 18.29 2.68 -11.82
N ASP A 351 18.80 3.07 -10.67
CA ASP A 351 19.62 4.28 -10.52
C ASP A 351 20.90 4.19 -11.34
N ASP A 352 21.54 3.01 -11.40
CA ASP A 352 22.69 2.75 -12.25
C ASP A 352 22.36 2.88 -13.74
N ILE A 353 21.23 2.35 -14.19
CA ILE A 353 20.72 2.49 -15.56
C ILE A 353 20.44 3.97 -15.88
N ASN A 354 19.75 4.70 -15.02
CA ASN A 354 19.46 6.11 -15.21
C ASN A 354 20.73 6.97 -15.20
N THR A 355 21.70 6.62 -14.36
CA THR A 355 23.02 7.27 -14.35
C THR A 355 23.77 7.03 -15.68
N LEU A 356 23.76 5.80 -16.18
CA LEU A 356 24.41 5.48 -17.44
C LEU A 356 23.70 6.09 -18.65
N LEU A 357 22.35 6.17 -18.62
CA LEU A 357 21.55 6.95 -19.60
C LEU A 357 22.03 8.40 -19.68
N LYS A 358 22.20 9.04 -18.52
CA LYS A 358 22.72 10.42 -18.44
C LYS A 358 24.14 10.52 -19.01
N VAL A 359 25.03 9.63 -18.61
CA VAL A 359 26.44 9.65 -19.06
C VAL A 359 26.52 9.46 -20.58
N VAL A 360 25.76 8.52 -21.16
CA VAL A 360 25.74 8.28 -22.61
C VAL A 360 25.18 9.50 -23.34
N GLY A 361 24.06 10.06 -22.89
CA GLY A 361 23.45 11.24 -23.49
C GLY A 361 24.41 12.42 -23.53
N GLN A 362 24.97 12.80 -22.38
CA GLN A 362 25.92 13.89 -22.27
C GLN A 362 27.18 13.66 -23.08
N SER A 363 27.81 12.47 -22.97
CA SER A 363 29.04 12.14 -23.70
C SER A 363 28.91 12.28 -25.23
N ILE A 364 27.77 11.84 -25.78
CA ILE A 364 27.49 11.99 -27.22
C ILE A 364 27.18 13.45 -27.55
N SER A 365 26.40 14.13 -26.72
CA SER A 365 26.04 15.53 -26.90
C SER A 365 27.27 16.45 -26.89
N ASP A 366 28.14 16.33 -25.89
CA ASP A 366 29.39 17.10 -25.81
C ASP A 366 30.24 16.93 -27.06
N ARG A 367 30.38 15.68 -27.54
CA ARG A 367 31.13 15.43 -28.77
C ARG A 367 30.53 16.10 -30.01
N LEU A 368 29.19 16.06 -30.14
CA LEU A 368 28.48 16.69 -31.24
C LEU A 368 28.62 18.21 -31.19
N SER A 369 28.47 18.78 -30.00
CA SER A 369 28.54 20.24 -29.79
C SER A 369 29.95 20.77 -29.99
N ASP A 370 30.93 20.24 -29.32
CA ASP A 370 32.31 20.75 -29.33
C ASP A 370 32.99 20.57 -30.67
N ARG A 371 32.74 19.45 -31.34
CA ARG A 371 33.52 19.10 -32.54
C ARG A 371 32.86 19.45 -33.85
N TYR A 372 31.53 19.39 -33.92
CA TYR A 372 30.84 19.47 -35.22
C TYR A 372 30.01 20.72 -35.41
N ILE A 373 29.52 21.38 -34.37
CA ILE A 373 28.73 22.64 -34.52
C ILE A 373 29.56 23.70 -35.23
N SER A 374 30.72 24.04 -34.67
CA SER A 374 31.56 25.11 -35.27
C SER A 374 32.05 24.72 -36.65
N ALA A 375 32.42 23.45 -36.86
CA ALA A 375 32.92 22.98 -38.16
C ALA A 375 31.85 22.91 -39.25
N THR A 376 30.58 22.71 -38.91
CA THR A 376 29.50 22.50 -39.89
C THR A 376 28.66 23.74 -40.08
N LEU A 377 28.33 24.45 -39.01
CA LEU A 377 27.43 25.62 -39.04
C LEU A 377 28.18 26.97 -39.02
N GLY A 378 29.50 26.96 -38.72
CA GLY A 378 30.29 28.18 -38.68
C GLY A 378 29.93 29.13 -37.53
N LYS A 379 29.17 28.64 -36.53
CA LYS A 379 28.75 29.35 -35.33
C LYS A 379 29.41 28.79 -34.10
N LYS A 380 29.43 29.54 -33.01
CA LYS A 380 29.86 28.98 -31.75
C LYS A 380 28.77 28.04 -31.19
N PRO A 381 29.12 26.95 -30.48
CA PRO A 381 28.14 26.04 -29.90
C PRO A 381 27.08 26.72 -29.03
N GLU A 382 27.46 27.72 -28.26
CA GLU A 382 26.61 28.52 -27.36
C GLU A 382 25.52 29.35 -28.12
N ASP A 383 25.77 29.69 -29.39
CA ASP A 383 24.89 30.51 -30.23
C ASP A 383 23.94 29.66 -31.10
N VAL A 384 24.03 28.34 -31.04
CA VAL A 384 23.25 27.43 -31.90
C VAL A 384 22.10 26.81 -31.10
N THR A 385 20.91 26.96 -31.68
CA THR A 385 19.69 26.35 -31.14
C THR A 385 19.10 25.32 -32.09
N THR A 386 18.07 24.61 -31.67
CA THR A 386 17.29 23.71 -32.54
C THR A 386 16.71 24.40 -33.74
N LEU A 387 16.47 25.72 -33.68
CA LEU A 387 15.95 26.51 -34.83
C LEU A 387 16.97 26.65 -35.96
N ASP A 388 18.25 26.39 -35.70
CA ASP A 388 19.32 26.38 -36.71
C ASP A 388 19.48 25.03 -37.43
N ALA A 389 18.64 24.03 -37.10
CA ALA A 389 18.73 22.71 -37.71
C ALA A 389 18.45 22.78 -39.21
N HIS A 390 19.27 22.08 -40.00
CA HIS A 390 19.24 22.16 -41.47
C HIS A 390 17.95 21.59 -42.05
N ASP A 391 17.47 20.45 -41.54
CA ASP A 391 16.23 19.80 -42.02
C ASP A 391 15.20 19.69 -40.91
N MET A 392 14.64 20.84 -40.55
CA MET A 392 13.64 20.96 -39.50
C MET A 392 12.42 20.04 -39.71
N PRO A 393 11.81 19.96 -40.92
CA PRO A 393 10.64 19.10 -41.14
C PRO A 393 10.94 17.60 -40.85
N GLN A 394 12.09 17.10 -41.29
CA GLN A 394 12.48 15.72 -41.04
C GLN A 394 12.84 15.50 -39.59
N LEU A 395 13.49 16.45 -38.93
CA LEU A 395 13.81 16.39 -37.52
C LEU A 395 12.54 16.31 -36.66
N ILE A 396 11.54 17.14 -36.96
CA ILE A 396 10.21 17.11 -36.29
C ILE A 396 9.54 15.73 -36.48
N SER A 397 9.51 15.25 -37.72
CA SER A 397 8.91 13.95 -38.05
C SER A 397 9.65 12.80 -37.39
N TRP A 398 10.98 12.84 -37.33
CA TRP A 398 11.82 11.83 -36.71
C TRP A 398 11.65 11.77 -35.19
N LEU A 399 11.44 12.91 -34.53
CA LEU A 399 11.11 12.98 -33.09
C LEU A 399 9.68 12.53 -32.80
N GLY A 400 8.88 12.23 -33.83
CA GLY A 400 7.50 11.78 -33.68
C GLY A 400 6.49 12.89 -33.41
N TYR A 401 6.85 14.15 -33.66
CA TYR A 401 5.91 15.26 -33.57
C TYR A 401 5.08 15.32 -34.88
N ASP A 402 3.77 15.30 -34.73
CA ASP A 402 2.81 15.34 -35.84
C ASP A 402 1.93 16.62 -35.79
N ALA A 403 1.00 16.74 -36.73
CA ALA A 403 0.07 17.87 -36.76
C ALA A 403 -0.79 18.01 -35.48
N HIS A 404 -0.95 16.96 -34.68
CA HIS A 404 -1.74 17.00 -33.44
C HIS A 404 -0.95 17.61 -32.29
N THR A 405 0.38 17.73 -32.41
CA THR A 405 1.26 18.37 -31.43
C THR A 405 1.55 19.84 -31.76
N ALA A 406 1.04 20.34 -32.89
CA ALA A 406 1.22 21.72 -33.31
C ALA A 406 0.69 22.70 -32.23
N GLY A 407 1.51 23.70 -31.89
CA GLY A 407 1.19 24.71 -30.88
C GLY A 407 1.47 24.25 -29.41
N ARG A 408 2.09 23.09 -29.23
CA ARG A 408 2.63 22.67 -27.94
C ARG A 408 4.14 22.81 -27.91
N ALA A 409 4.69 23.05 -26.74
CA ALA A 409 6.14 23.00 -26.55
C ALA A 409 6.68 21.59 -26.83
N SER A 410 7.85 21.53 -27.45
CA SER A 410 8.52 20.30 -27.86
C SER A 410 10.02 20.43 -27.66
N LEU A 411 10.81 19.39 -27.92
CA LEU A 411 12.28 19.51 -27.93
C LEU A 411 12.80 20.47 -29.03
N ILE A 412 11.97 20.84 -29.98
CA ILE A 412 12.37 21.74 -31.10
C ILE A 412 12.19 23.21 -30.72
N SER A 413 11.03 23.55 -30.18
CA SER A 413 10.70 24.94 -29.87
C SER A 413 9.67 25.05 -28.73
N SER A 414 9.61 26.27 -28.17
CA SER A 414 8.53 26.71 -27.29
C SER A 414 7.17 26.62 -27.98
N SER A 415 6.08 26.74 -27.24
CA SER A 415 4.71 26.65 -27.76
C SER A 415 4.35 27.71 -28.81
N ASP A 416 5.01 28.88 -28.77
CA ASP A 416 4.87 29.96 -29.75
C ASP A 416 5.87 29.85 -30.93
N GLY A 417 6.77 28.86 -30.87
CA GLY A 417 7.79 28.63 -31.89
C GLY A 417 8.93 29.66 -31.92
N SER A 418 9.00 30.57 -30.95
CA SER A 418 9.97 31.66 -30.93
C SER A 418 11.34 31.28 -30.36
N THR A 419 11.37 30.30 -29.46
CA THR A 419 12.58 29.91 -28.74
C THR A 419 12.89 28.45 -29.00
N GLY A 420 14.13 28.13 -29.40
CA GLY A 420 14.65 26.77 -29.54
C GLY A 420 15.46 26.36 -28.31
N LEU A 421 15.71 25.07 -28.14
CA LEU A 421 16.69 24.57 -27.17
C LEU A 421 18.12 24.81 -27.67
N GLU A 422 19.04 25.09 -26.77
CA GLU A 422 20.48 25.04 -27.06
C GLU A 422 20.85 23.68 -27.65
N ALA A 423 21.72 23.67 -28.64
CA ALA A 423 22.04 22.45 -29.40
C ALA A 423 22.58 21.35 -28.51
N GLU A 424 23.42 21.65 -27.51
CA GLU A 424 23.98 20.70 -26.57
C GLU A 424 22.88 20.05 -25.72
N THR A 425 22.03 20.86 -25.11
CA THR A 425 20.88 20.37 -24.33
C THR A 425 19.92 19.54 -25.17
N PHE A 426 19.67 20.01 -26.44
CA PHE A 426 18.83 19.28 -27.36
C PHE A 426 19.37 17.88 -27.67
N PHE A 427 20.67 17.75 -27.98
CA PHE A 427 21.27 16.47 -28.28
C PHE A 427 21.21 15.55 -27.06
N ASP A 428 21.55 16.02 -25.85
CA ASP A 428 21.44 15.22 -24.63
C ASP A 428 20.01 14.72 -24.43
N PHE A 429 19.02 15.60 -24.48
CA PHE A 429 17.62 15.23 -24.24
C PHE A 429 17.07 14.31 -25.33
N ALA A 430 17.36 14.57 -26.59
CA ALA A 430 16.91 13.74 -27.71
C ALA A 430 17.51 12.34 -27.65
N ILE A 431 18.80 12.21 -27.35
CA ILE A 431 19.49 10.92 -27.24
C ILE A 431 18.94 10.12 -26.05
N ARG A 432 18.80 10.74 -24.90
CA ARG A 432 18.23 10.07 -23.71
C ARG A 432 16.79 9.62 -23.94
N ALA A 433 15.97 10.46 -24.55
CA ALA A 433 14.59 10.11 -24.90
C ALA A 433 14.52 8.91 -25.86
N GLN A 434 15.39 8.89 -26.87
CA GLN A 434 15.47 7.75 -27.81
C GLN A 434 16.01 6.49 -27.15
N LEU A 435 16.99 6.58 -26.23
CA LEU A 435 17.46 5.46 -25.43
C LEU A 435 16.34 4.90 -24.56
N CYS A 436 15.59 5.76 -23.84
CA CYS A 436 14.45 5.32 -23.05
C CYS A 436 13.40 4.62 -23.92
N THR A 437 13.06 5.20 -25.08
CA THR A 437 12.09 4.59 -26.02
C THR A 437 12.56 3.23 -26.52
N ARG A 438 13.83 3.10 -26.91
CA ARG A 438 14.39 1.84 -27.42
C ARG A 438 14.53 0.76 -26.36
N LEU A 439 14.96 1.13 -25.15
CA LEU A 439 15.04 0.22 -24.01
C LEU A 439 13.65 -0.26 -23.59
N LEU A 440 12.68 0.66 -23.52
CA LEU A 440 11.30 0.34 -23.17
C LEU A 440 10.69 -0.63 -24.17
N SER A 441 10.73 -0.29 -25.48
CA SER A 441 10.07 -1.06 -26.53
C SER A 441 10.70 -2.42 -26.79
N ASN A 442 12.03 -2.55 -26.65
CA ASN A 442 12.74 -3.78 -27.03
C ASN A 442 13.10 -4.69 -25.85
N ILE A 443 13.21 -4.12 -24.62
CA ILE A 443 13.65 -4.90 -23.46
C ILE A 443 12.57 -5.00 -22.40
N PHE A 444 11.92 -3.89 -22.01
CA PHE A 444 11.06 -3.88 -20.83
C PHE A 444 9.60 -4.25 -21.10
N LEU A 445 9.00 -3.74 -22.19
CA LEU A 445 7.60 -4.02 -22.55
C LEU A 445 7.35 -5.45 -23.01
N PRO A 446 8.23 -6.08 -23.83
CA PRO A 446 8.01 -7.47 -24.24
C PRO A 446 7.92 -8.40 -23.04
N PHE A 447 7.08 -9.44 -23.13
CA PHE A 447 7.10 -10.51 -22.15
C PHE A 447 8.51 -11.09 -22.04
N HIS A 448 9.14 -11.40 -23.19
CA HIS A 448 10.53 -11.82 -23.29
C HIS A 448 11.22 -11.18 -24.51
N PRO A 449 12.35 -10.46 -24.34
CA PRO A 449 13.00 -9.70 -25.43
C PRO A 449 13.40 -10.52 -26.66
N LEU A 450 13.69 -11.81 -26.48
CA LEU A 450 14.16 -12.70 -27.56
C LEU A 450 13.03 -13.39 -28.33
N LEU A 451 11.78 -13.04 -28.09
CA LEU A 451 10.63 -13.60 -28.81
C LEU A 451 10.19 -12.68 -29.95
N GLU A 452 9.61 -13.31 -30.97
CA GLU A 452 8.92 -12.58 -32.03
C GLU A 452 7.68 -11.84 -31.49
N PRO A 453 7.31 -10.69 -32.09
CA PRO A 453 6.22 -9.85 -31.59
C PRO A 453 4.90 -10.59 -31.35
N THR A 454 4.50 -11.46 -32.30
CA THR A 454 3.25 -12.23 -32.20
C THR A 454 3.22 -13.20 -31.01
N ALA A 455 4.37 -13.82 -30.72
CA ALA A 455 4.50 -14.71 -29.56
C ALA A 455 4.50 -13.91 -28.24
N ASN A 456 5.13 -12.72 -28.23
CA ASN A 456 5.10 -11.81 -27.09
C ASN A 456 3.69 -11.34 -26.80
N ASP A 457 2.93 -10.87 -27.80
CA ASP A 457 1.56 -10.38 -27.65
C ASP A 457 0.64 -11.47 -27.08
N TRP A 458 0.77 -12.69 -27.55
CA TRP A 458 0.01 -13.82 -27.03
C TRP A 458 0.34 -14.15 -25.58
N LEU A 459 1.63 -14.15 -25.20
CA LEU A 459 2.06 -14.40 -23.83
C LEU A 459 1.63 -13.28 -22.88
N LEU A 460 1.69 -12.02 -23.33
CA LEU A 460 1.23 -10.88 -22.55
C LEU A 460 -0.29 -10.95 -22.30
N ASP A 461 -1.11 -11.29 -23.32
CA ASP A 461 -2.56 -11.46 -23.15
C ASP A 461 -2.89 -12.58 -22.16
N MET A 462 -2.18 -13.72 -22.26
CA MET A 462 -2.32 -14.81 -21.28
C MET A 462 -1.93 -14.36 -19.88
N TYR A 463 -0.82 -13.66 -19.76
CA TYR A 463 -0.31 -13.19 -18.48
C TYR A 463 -1.27 -12.23 -17.79
N GLU A 464 -1.87 -11.29 -18.53
CA GLU A 464 -2.90 -10.39 -18.00
C GLU A 464 -4.13 -11.15 -17.49
N LYS A 465 -4.57 -12.21 -18.19
CA LYS A 465 -5.66 -13.06 -17.74
C LYS A 465 -5.34 -13.82 -16.44
N ILE A 466 -4.11 -14.33 -16.33
CA ILE A 466 -3.64 -15.00 -15.12
C ILE A 466 -3.59 -14.01 -13.94
N LYS A 467 -3.09 -12.78 -14.15
CA LYS A 467 -3.05 -11.73 -13.12
C LYS A 467 -4.43 -11.37 -12.54
N GLN A 468 -5.46 -11.45 -13.34
CA GLN A 468 -6.84 -11.20 -12.89
C GLN A 468 -7.40 -12.34 -12.01
N GLN A 469 -6.97 -13.57 -12.24
CA GLN A 469 -7.56 -14.75 -11.61
C GLN A 469 -6.77 -15.24 -10.39
N GLU A 470 -5.44 -15.12 -10.45
CA GLU A 470 -4.53 -15.78 -9.52
C GLU A 470 -3.87 -14.77 -8.55
N SER A 471 -3.37 -15.29 -7.43
CA SER A 471 -2.59 -14.52 -6.46
C SER A 471 -1.21 -14.15 -6.99
N GLN A 472 -0.58 -13.10 -6.44
CA GLN A 472 0.75 -12.63 -6.84
C GLN A 472 1.80 -13.73 -6.89
N TYR A 473 1.78 -14.66 -5.93
CA TYR A 473 2.73 -15.79 -5.92
C TYR A 473 2.58 -16.68 -7.16
N MET A 474 1.35 -17.06 -7.51
CA MET A 474 1.10 -17.91 -8.68
C MET A 474 1.44 -17.19 -9.98
N VAL A 475 1.09 -15.93 -10.07
CA VAL A 475 1.40 -15.05 -11.21
C VAL A 475 2.92 -14.93 -11.39
N GLY A 476 3.63 -14.55 -10.33
CA GLY A 476 5.09 -14.38 -10.35
C GLY A 476 5.84 -15.68 -10.67
N ARG A 477 5.37 -16.80 -10.11
CA ARG A 477 5.96 -18.12 -10.39
C ARG A 477 5.75 -18.55 -11.85
N TRP A 478 4.55 -18.33 -12.40
CA TRP A 478 4.28 -18.61 -13.81
C TRP A 478 5.18 -17.78 -14.72
N ARG A 479 5.26 -16.45 -14.48
CA ARG A 479 6.16 -15.54 -15.20
C ARG A 479 7.60 -16.01 -15.14
N SER A 480 8.14 -16.22 -13.95
CA SER A 480 9.52 -16.62 -13.69
C SER A 480 9.86 -17.93 -14.43
N THR A 481 9.02 -18.96 -14.29
CA THR A 481 9.23 -20.25 -14.93
C THR A 481 9.20 -20.15 -16.45
N THR A 482 8.19 -19.45 -17.00
CA THR A 482 8.02 -19.29 -18.46
C THR A 482 9.19 -18.50 -19.04
N PHE A 483 9.55 -17.37 -18.41
CA PHE A 483 10.67 -16.53 -18.84
C PHE A 483 11.99 -17.32 -18.84
N SER A 484 12.31 -17.99 -17.74
CA SER A 484 13.55 -18.81 -17.61
C SER A 484 13.60 -19.97 -18.61
N CYS A 485 12.47 -20.62 -18.92
CA CYS A 485 12.42 -21.66 -19.96
C CYS A 485 12.74 -21.08 -21.34
N ILE A 486 12.23 -19.90 -21.67
CA ILE A 486 12.52 -19.23 -22.94
C ILE A 486 14.01 -18.85 -23.01
N THR A 487 14.54 -18.19 -21.96
CA THR A 487 15.97 -17.84 -21.87
C THR A 487 16.87 -19.04 -22.14
N LYS A 488 16.61 -20.16 -21.44
CA LYS A 488 17.38 -21.41 -21.61
C LYS A 488 17.28 -22.01 -23.01
N SER A 489 16.11 -21.91 -23.65
CA SER A 489 15.89 -22.43 -25.00
C SER A 489 16.68 -21.68 -26.09
N LYS A 490 16.95 -20.38 -25.85
CA LYS A 490 17.68 -19.52 -26.80
C LYS A 490 19.21 -19.64 -26.69
N GLY A 491 19.69 -20.18 -25.57
CA GLY A 491 21.13 -20.36 -25.33
C GLY A 491 21.77 -19.24 -24.50
N PRO A 492 22.98 -19.50 -23.94
CA PRO A 492 23.58 -18.63 -22.93
C PRO A 492 24.07 -17.28 -23.46
N SER A 493 24.47 -17.16 -24.75
CA SER A 493 24.93 -15.89 -25.34
C SER A 493 23.85 -15.05 -25.95
N ALA A 494 22.65 -15.61 -26.21
CA ALA A 494 21.60 -14.95 -26.98
C ALA A 494 21.20 -13.57 -26.43
N GLY A 495 21.18 -13.40 -25.11
CA GLY A 495 20.87 -12.10 -24.48
C GLY A 495 21.97 -11.05 -24.71
N ALA A 496 23.24 -11.43 -24.56
CA ALA A 496 24.37 -10.55 -24.83
C ALA A 496 24.43 -10.15 -26.32
N ASP A 497 24.25 -11.14 -27.22
CA ASP A 497 24.21 -10.89 -28.65
C ASP A 497 23.08 -9.94 -29.05
N TYR A 498 21.89 -10.08 -28.41
CA TYR A 498 20.76 -9.22 -28.62
C TYR A 498 21.02 -7.78 -28.13
N ALA A 499 21.58 -7.62 -26.93
CA ALA A 499 21.95 -6.31 -26.40
C ALA A 499 23.00 -5.63 -27.29
N ALA A 500 24.01 -6.38 -27.76
CA ALA A 500 25.01 -5.86 -28.69
C ALA A 500 24.42 -5.44 -30.06
N LYS A 501 23.41 -6.17 -30.54
CA LYS A 501 22.66 -5.81 -31.74
C LYS A 501 21.90 -4.50 -31.53
N LEU A 502 21.11 -4.40 -30.44
CA LEU A 502 20.33 -3.19 -30.12
C LEU A 502 21.22 -1.95 -29.98
N ALA A 503 22.39 -2.10 -29.37
CA ALA A 503 23.36 -1.01 -29.22
C ALA A 503 23.89 -0.51 -30.58
N ARG A 504 24.18 -1.42 -31.52
CA ARG A 504 24.58 -1.04 -32.89
C ARG A 504 23.42 -0.39 -33.64
N ASP A 505 22.24 -0.98 -33.56
CA ASP A 505 21.03 -0.48 -34.23
C ASP A 505 20.66 0.92 -33.70
N PHE A 506 20.85 1.19 -32.41
CA PHE A 506 20.63 2.51 -31.82
C PHE A 506 21.53 3.58 -32.47
N ILE A 507 22.79 3.33 -32.64
CA ILE A 507 23.70 4.29 -33.29
C ILE A 507 23.30 4.51 -34.74
N LEU A 508 23.00 3.43 -35.49
CA LEU A 508 22.68 3.51 -36.90
C LEU A 508 21.30 4.13 -37.19
N GLU A 509 20.29 3.77 -36.39
CA GLU A 509 18.90 4.15 -36.63
C GLU A 509 18.43 5.36 -35.83
N CYS A 510 19.13 5.70 -34.73
CA CYS A 510 18.76 6.85 -33.90
C CYS A 510 19.81 7.97 -33.97
N VAL A 511 21.06 7.70 -33.60
CA VAL A 511 22.07 8.78 -33.51
C VAL A 511 22.45 9.34 -34.89
N ASN A 512 22.72 8.48 -35.86
CA ASN A 512 23.08 8.93 -37.19
C ASN A 512 21.98 9.75 -37.88
N PRO A 513 20.69 9.34 -37.90
CA PRO A 513 19.62 10.19 -38.46
C PRO A 513 19.47 11.53 -37.75
N LEU A 514 19.56 11.56 -36.39
CA LEU A 514 19.53 12.80 -35.63
C LEU A 514 20.60 13.79 -36.12
N VAL A 515 21.83 13.30 -36.28
CA VAL A 515 22.97 14.08 -36.76
C VAL A 515 22.74 14.57 -38.20
N VAL A 516 22.25 13.71 -39.10
CA VAL A 516 21.97 14.07 -40.49
C VAL A 516 20.87 15.15 -40.58
N HIS A 517 19.79 14.99 -39.82
CA HIS A 517 18.68 15.98 -39.86
C HIS A 517 19.10 17.33 -39.26
N PHE A 518 19.94 17.30 -38.20
CA PHE A 518 20.39 18.56 -37.60
C PHE A 518 21.43 19.28 -38.44
N PHE A 519 22.45 18.59 -38.98
CA PHE A 519 23.55 19.19 -39.73
C PHE A 519 23.37 19.16 -41.25
N GLY A 520 22.34 18.51 -41.80
CA GLY A 520 22.08 18.35 -43.23
C GLY A 520 22.91 17.25 -43.89
N ARG A 521 23.91 16.75 -43.24
CA ARG A 521 24.80 15.65 -43.70
C ARG A 521 25.49 15.00 -42.54
N MET A 522 25.98 13.76 -42.72
CA MET A 522 26.95 13.23 -41.78
C MET A 522 28.24 14.04 -41.89
N PRO A 523 28.73 14.66 -40.82
CA PRO A 523 30.03 15.30 -40.81
C PRO A 523 31.13 14.32 -41.23
N GLU A 524 32.09 14.78 -42.04
CA GLU A 524 33.25 13.96 -42.40
C GLU A 524 34.00 13.55 -41.13
N ASN A 525 34.32 12.25 -41.02
CA ASN A 525 35.02 11.63 -39.87
C ASN A 525 34.20 11.56 -38.55
N ILE A 526 32.87 11.49 -38.59
CA ILE A 526 32.17 10.92 -37.43
C ILE A 526 32.54 9.43 -37.34
N ASP A 527 33.61 9.15 -36.63
CA ASP A 527 33.89 7.82 -36.16
C ASP A 527 33.35 7.75 -34.72
N TRP A 528 32.28 6.97 -34.55
CA TRP A 528 31.88 6.58 -33.23
C TRP A 528 32.92 5.63 -32.69
N ASP A 529 33.95 6.18 -32.04
CA ASP A 529 35.06 5.39 -31.52
C ASP A 529 34.55 4.30 -30.55
N GLU A 530 35.43 3.36 -30.25
CA GLU A 530 35.10 2.20 -29.43
C GLU A 530 34.54 2.60 -28.05
N HIS A 531 34.93 3.77 -27.53
CA HIS A 531 34.47 4.24 -26.23
C HIS A 531 32.95 4.50 -26.20
N TYR A 532 32.39 5.25 -27.18
CA TYR A 532 30.93 5.51 -27.24
C TYR A 532 30.14 4.25 -27.52
N ARG A 533 30.64 3.38 -28.42
CA ARG A 533 30.03 2.09 -28.70
C ARG A 533 30.00 1.20 -27.48
N ALA A 534 31.07 1.19 -26.68
CA ALA A 534 31.14 0.42 -25.44
C ALA A 534 30.18 0.95 -24.38
N GLN A 535 30.04 2.27 -24.22
CA GLN A 535 29.09 2.86 -23.27
C GLN A 535 27.63 2.52 -23.64
N VAL A 536 27.25 2.67 -24.90
CA VAL A 536 25.92 2.30 -25.39
C VAL A 536 25.68 0.81 -25.20
N HIS A 537 26.64 -0.04 -25.55
CA HIS A 537 26.54 -1.48 -25.36
C HIS A 537 26.37 -1.86 -23.88
N GLN A 538 27.15 -1.24 -22.98
CA GLN A 538 27.05 -1.47 -21.54
C GLN A 538 25.65 -1.12 -21.01
N LEU A 539 25.05 -0.05 -21.50
CA LEU A 539 23.69 0.35 -21.11
C LEU A 539 22.65 -0.70 -21.51
N PHE A 540 22.68 -1.16 -22.78
CA PHE A 540 21.72 -2.17 -23.25
C PHE A 540 21.92 -3.51 -22.57
N GLU A 541 23.16 -3.91 -22.29
CA GLU A 541 23.48 -5.13 -21.56
C GLU A 541 23.01 -5.06 -20.11
N MET A 542 23.25 -3.94 -19.42
CA MET A 542 22.80 -3.72 -18.04
C MET A 542 21.27 -3.77 -17.96
N ALA A 543 20.58 -3.07 -18.84
CA ALA A 543 19.11 -3.07 -18.90
C ALA A 543 18.55 -4.47 -19.18
N TYR A 544 19.14 -5.23 -20.11
CA TYR A 544 18.73 -6.59 -20.41
C TYR A 544 18.92 -7.53 -19.20
N ARG A 545 20.07 -7.48 -18.54
CA ARG A 545 20.37 -8.28 -17.34
C ARG A 545 19.40 -7.93 -16.20
N TRP A 546 19.16 -6.64 -15.96
CA TRP A 546 18.24 -6.20 -14.92
C TRP A 546 16.80 -6.66 -15.20
N ASN A 547 16.31 -6.51 -16.43
CA ASN A 547 14.98 -7.01 -16.82
C ASN A 547 14.86 -8.53 -16.63
N THR A 548 15.91 -9.29 -17.01
CA THR A 548 15.94 -10.74 -16.81
C THR A 548 15.79 -11.10 -15.33
N ARG A 549 16.57 -10.46 -14.45
CA ARG A 549 16.48 -10.69 -13.02
C ARG A 549 15.11 -10.31 -12.44
N LEU A 550 14.54 -9.17 -12.85
CA LEU A 550 13.18 -8.78 -12.45
C LEU A 550 12.13 -9.82 -12.85
N LYS A 551 12.21 -10.32 -14.07
CA LYS A 551 11.23 -11.30 -14.59
C LYS A 551 11.42 -12.70 -13.98
N GLU A 552 12.65 -13.10 -13.68
CA GLU A 552 12.98 -14.44 -13.15
C GLU A 552 12.95 -14.51 -11.62
N GLU A 553 13.43 -13.49 -10.89
CA GLU A 553 13.70 -13.58 -9.45
C GLU A 553 12.66 -12.86 -8.58
N ALA A 554 12.01 -11.79 -9.07
CA ALA A 554 11.07 -11.00 -8.27
C ALA A 554 9.64 -11.62 -8.25
N ILE A 555 9.48 -12.79 -7.63
CA ILE A 555 8.21 -13.54 -7.64
C ILE A 555 7.14 -12.91 -6.74
N LEU A 556 7.52 -12.58 -5.50
CA LEU A 556 6.59 -12.10 -4.47
C LEU A 556 6.39 -10.58 -4.46
N LEU A 557 7.35 -9.84 -4.99
CA LEU A 557 7.39 -8.38 -4.89
C LEU A 557 6.43 -7.65 -5.85
N GLY A 558 5.74 -8.38 -6.71
CA GLY A 558 4.89 -7.82 -7.74
C GLY A 558 5.51 -7.81 -9.14
N ASP A 559 4.82 -7.17 -10.06
CA ASP A 559 5.32 -6.92 -11.43
C ASP A 559 5.89 -5.52 -11.50
N PHE A 560 7.17 -5.44 -11.82
CA PHE A 560 7.87 -4.18 -11.99
C PHE A 560 7.72 -3.70 -13.44
N GLU A 561 7.14 -2.51 -13.60
CA GLU A 561 6.94 -1.85 -14.88
C GLU A 561 7.76 -0.56 -14.94
N GLN A 562 8.62 -0.47 -15.94
CA GLN A 562 9.40 0.74 -16.21
C GLN A 562 8.48 1.74 -16.91
N THR A 563 8.46 2.96 -16.41
CA THR A 563 7.66 4.04 -16.98
C THR A 563 8.53 5.07 -17.69
N ALA A 564 8.15 5.36 -18.93
CA ALA A 564 8.74 6.43 -19.74
C ALA A 564 7.61 7.21 -20.40
N PRO A 565 7.19 8.35 -19.81
CA PRO A 565 6.13 9.18 -20.35
C PRO A 565 6.42 9.60 -21.80
N ILE A 566 5.37 9.61 -22.63
CA ILE A 566 5.48 9.98 -24.04
C ILE A 566 5.63 11.50 -24.16
N SER A 567 6.47 11.97 -25.10
CA SER A 567 6.59 13.39 -25.43
C SER A 567 5.23 14.00 -25.77
N CYS A 568 5.01 15.26 -25.41
CA CYS A 568 3.75 15.98 -25.51
C CYS A 568 2.60 15.45 -24.61
N SER A 569 2.85 14.51 -23.69
CA SER A 569 1.88 14.14 -22.66
C SER A 569 1.79 15.20 -21.57
N THR A 570 0.69 15.16 -20.80
CA THR A 570 0.53 16.06 -19.64
C THR A 570 1.44 15.61 -18.50
N PHE A 571 2.12 16.55 -17.87
CA PHE A 571 2.93 16.29 -16.69
C PHE A 571 2.07 15.87 -15.49
N ASP A 572 2.40 14.75 -14.87
CA ASP A 572 1.78 14.25 -13.65
C ASP A 572 2.82 14.14 -12.53
N GLY A 573 2.83 15.09 -11.62
CA GLY A 573 3.77 15.11 -10.48
C GLY A 573 3.65 13.93 -9.52
N ALA A 574 2.62 13.08 -9.61
CA ALA A 574 2.52 11.83 -8.85
C ALA A 574 3.44 10.75 -9.44
N GLN A 575 3.65 10.73 -10.76
CA GLN A 575 4.41 9.71 -11.48
C GLN A 575 5.72 10.23 -12.07
N MET A 576 5.88 11.54 -12.19
CA MET A 576 6.99 12.21 -12.88
C MET A 576 7.71 13.19 -11.95
N GLU A 577 8.98 13.42 -12.25
CA GLU A 577 9.83 14.43 -11.63
C GLU A 577 10.45 15.29 -12.74
N ASP A 578 10.37 16.61 -12.57
CA ASP A 578 10.96 17.53 -13.54
C ASP A 578 12.49 17.56 -13.39
N PHE A 579 13.18 17.54 -14.51
CA PHE A 579 14.65 17.62 -14.59
C PHE A 579 15.20 18.90 -13.95
N ASP A 580 14.52 20.03 -14.15
CA ASP A 580 14.90 21.30 -13.53
C ASP A 580 13.83 21.82 -12.57
N PRO A 581 13.90 21.43 -11.28
CA PRO A 581 12.96 21.90 -10.27
C PRO A 581 13.07 23.41 -9.99
N SER A 582 14.16 24.09 -10.42
CA SER A 582 14.33 25.54 -10.22
C SER A 582 13.39 26.35 -11.10
N SER A 583 12.98 25.82 -12.23
CA SER A 583 11.98 26.42 -13.12
C SER A 583 10.62 26.60 -12.41
N GLN A 584 10.28 25.76 -11.43
CA GLN A 584 9.06 25.89 -10.62
C GLN A 584 9.07 27.16 -9.71
N ALA A 585 10.24 27.72 -9.43
CA ALA A 585 10.37 28.94 -8.63
C ALA A 585 9.83 30.20 -9.34
N HIS A 586 9.65 30.13 -10.66
CA HIS A 586 9.16 31.24 -11.49
C HIS A 586 7.64 31.28 -11.66
N GLY A 587 6.89 30.46 -10.93
CA GLY A 587 5.44 30.61 -10.72
C GLY A 587 4.52 29.94 -11.75
N ARG A 588 5.03 29.22 -12.74
CA ARG A 588 4.22 28.37 -13.62
C ARG A 588 4.52 26.90 -13.38
N PRO A 589 3.53 26.08 -13.02
CA PRO A 589 3.73 24.64 -12.89
C PRO A 589 4.01 24.03 -14.28
N PRO A 590 4.87 23.02 -14.39
CA PRO A 590 5.09 22.27 -15.62
C PRO A 590 3.78 21.66 -16.11
N HIS A 591 3.53 21.73 -17.41
CA HIS A 591 2.29 21.24 -17.99
C HIS A 591 2.52 20.14 -19.03
N THR A 592 3.55 20.27 -19.87
CA THR A 592 3.80 19.38 -20.99
C THR A 592 5.17 18.71 -20.86
N VAL A 593 5.23 17.40 -21.05
CA VAL A 593 6.48 16.64 -21.10
C VAL A 593 7.13 16.86 -22.48
N LEU A 594 8.37 17.35 -22.50
CA LEU A 594 9.16 17.47 -23.72
C LEU A 594 9.85 16.16 -24.07
N ALA A 595 10.47 15.51 -23.06
CA ALA A 595 11.21 14.27 -23.22
C ALA A 595 11.31 13.51 -21.89
N THR A 596 11.40 12.18 -21.96
CA THR A 596 11.80 11.34 -20.83
C THR A 596 13.31 11.21 -20.78
N LEU A 597 13.91 11.59 -19.67
CA LEU A 597 15.36 11.61 -19.44
C LEU A 597 15.86 10.48 -18.54
N GLY A 598 14.94 9.76 -17.89
CA GLY A 598 15.23 8.60 -17.03
C GLY A 598 13.95 7.84 -16.69
N PHE A 599 14.09 6.54 -16.48
CA PHE A 599 12.97 5.67 -16.17
C PHE A 599 12.41 5.90 -14.76
N GLY A 600 11.10 5.89 -14.66
CA GLY A 600 10.40 5.60 -13.42
C GLY A 600 10.16 4.10 -13.25
N LEU A 601 9.68 3.72 -12.06
CA LEU A 601 9.36 2.34 -11.71
C LEU A 601 8.03 2.29 -10.97
N THR A 602 7.12 1.48 -11.46
CA THR A 602 5.87 1.14 -10.79
C THR A 602 5.82 -0.34 -10.51
N VAL A 603 5.08 -0.69 -9.45
CA VAL A 603 4.83 -2.09 -9.10
C VAL A 603 3.34 -2.35 -9.19
N ARG A 604 2.98 -3.43 -9.87
CA ARG A 604 1.63 -3.99 -9.87
C ARG A 604 1.62 -5.30 -9.09
N GLU A 605 0.74 -5.38 -8.12
CA GLU A 605 0.57 -6.57 -7.30
C GLU A 605 -0.78 -7.21 -7.63
N ALA A 606 -0.75 -8.46 -8.07
CA ALA A 606 -1.97 -9.21 -8.39
C ALA A 606 -2.71 -9.62 -7.12
N VAL A 607 -3.97 -9.24 -7.03
CA VAL A 607 -4.86 -9.56 -5.89
C VAL A 607 -5.59 -10.87 -6.13
N GLY A 608 -5.87 -11.22 -7.39
CA GLY A 608 -6.66 -12.38 -7.78
C GLY A 608 -8.18 -12.17 -7.62
N GLY A 609 -8.94 -13.22 -7.89
CA GLY A 609 -10.40 -13.21 -7.70
C GLY A 609 -11.17 -12.21 -8.57
N GLY A 610 -10.62 -11.79 -9.73
CA GLY A 610 -11.24 -10.80 -10.62
C GLY A 610 -11.03 -9.34 -10.21
N SER A 611 -10.23 -9.08 -9.16
CA SER A 611 -9.92 -7.75 -8.69
C SER A 611 -8.83 -7.09 -9.54
N LEU A 612 -8.86 -5.75 -9.63
CA LEU A 612 -7.78 -4.99 -10.28
C LEU A 612 -6.51 -5.06 -9.42
N PRO A 613 -5.31 -5.17 -10.05
CA PRO A 613 -4.05 -5.17 -9.32
C PRO A 613 -3.79 -3.81 -8.65
N ASN A 614 -3.12 -3.85 -7.50
CA ASN A 614 -2.66 -2.64 -6.84
C ASN A 614 -1.47 -2.04 -7.58
N LEU A 615 -1.49 -0.72 -7.78
CA LEU A 615 -0.42 0.03 -8.42
C LEU A 615 0.27 0.92 -7.40
N THR A 616 1.60 0.80 -7.30
CA THR A 616 2.43 1.65 -6.43
C THR A 616 3.59 2.24 -7.23
N VAL A 617 3.73 3.55 -7.23
CA VAL A 617 4.89 4.24 -7.81
C VAL A 617 6.06 4.16 -6.83
N ILE A 618 7.15 3.52 -7.25
CA ILE A 618 8.37 3.33 -6.47
C ILE A 618 9.39 4.42 -6.77
N HIS A 619 9.58 4.69 -8.06
CA HIS A 619 10.49 5.72 -8.56
C HIS A 619 9.76 6.54 -9.63
N LYS A 620 9.87 7.87 -9.57
CA LYS A 620 9.27 8.75 -10.57
C LYS A 620 10.12 8.79 -11.82
N ALA A 621 9.49 8.85 -12.99
CA ALA A 621 10.22 9.08 -14.24
C ALA A 621 10.78 10.51 -14.28
N LEU A 622 12.06 10.64 -14.63
CA LEU A 622 12.71 11.94 -14.83
C LEU A 622 12.37 12.47 -16.22
N VAL A 623 11.77 13.65 -16.29
CA VAL A 623 11.32 14.25 -17.54
C VAL A 623 11.81 15.70 -17.69
N ALA A 624 12.07 16.12 -18.93
CA ALA A 624 12.15 17.54 -19.27
C ALA A 624 10.74 18.06 -19.57
N THR A 625 10.42 19.26 -19.09
CA THR A 625 9.08 19.85 -19.24
C THR A 625 9.15 21.20 -19.97
N ASP A 626 7.98 21.70 -20.39
CA ASP A 626 7.84 23.02 -21.02
C ASP A 626 8.24 24.19 -20.10
N ALA A 627 8.38 23.94 -18.82
CA ALA A 627 8.93 24.89 -17.87
C ALA A 627 10.36 25.32 -18.22
N TYR A 628 11.13 24.48 -18.92
CA TYR A 628 12.47 24.78 -19.41
C TYR A 628 12.53 26.00 -20.33
N TYR A 629 11.48 26.28 -21.11
CA TYR A 629 11.39 27.49 -21.97
C TYR A 629 10.98 28.76 -21.21
N LEU A 630 10.70 28.64 -19.92
CA LEU A 630 10.26 29.73 -19.05
C LEU A 630 11.37 30.22 -18.11
N SER A 631 12.48 29.45 -18.01
CA SER A 631 13.70 29.81 -17.32
C SER A 631 14.58 30.68 -18.18
#